data_158ea968a883676997aa5b587628244a
#
_entry.id   158ea968a883676997aa5b587628244a
#
_cell.length_a   1.000
_cell.length_b   1.000
_cell.length_c   1.000
_cell.angle_alpha   90.00
_cell.angle_beta   90.00
_cell.angle_gamma   90.00
#
_symmetry.space_group_name_H-M   'P 1'
#
loop_
_entity.id
_entity.type
_entity.pdbx_description
1 polymer ?
#
loop_
_entity_poly.entity_id
_entity_poly.type
_entity_poly.pdbx_seq_one_letter_code
_entity_poly.pdbx_strand_id
1 'polypeptide(L)'
;MLLAVLTICGTGSFASCTISEDSVSARPTIERITQKGTITVGTTGDYRPLSFREPDGTYWGFGIEVAGEIARRLGVSIQFVPTSWPTLTADVLAEPQKFDLAIGGITITDARRETMLMSEGYLANGKTILCRASEADRYKSLADIDKPEVRVMVNPGGLNEKFANENLTHANIIVHQKNEEIPSLVAKGQADIMITEITEAPYYVQNDPLLAAPLLNEPFTHGMIGVLMRKGQDDLLRMVNETIRQMKADGSLRRLHEKYGLVYAFDNDTRSTHCNQINE
;
A
#
# COMPACT_ATOMS: atom_id res chain seq x y z
N MET A 1 -69.53 -41.05 47.23
CA MET A 1 -69.34 -39.72 46.77
C MET A 1 -67.86 -39.58 46.48
N LEU A 2 -67.46 -39.81 45.21
CA LEU A 2 -66.05 -39.75 44.76
C LEU A 2 -65.86 -38.48 43.96
N LEU A 3 -64.95 -37.64 44.45
CA LEU A 3 -64.57 -36.43 43.73
C LEU A 3 -63.32 -36.74 42.86
N ALA A 4 -63.47 -36.63 41.55
CA ALA A 4 -62.32 -36.78 40.62
C ALA A 4 -61.68 -35.39 40.43
N VAL A 5 -60.40 -35.29 40.71
CA VAL A 5 -59.56 -34.12 40.42
C VAL A 5 -58.91 -34.31 39.08
N LEU A 6 -59.22 -33.42 38.12
CA LEU A 6 -58.63 -33.38 36.79
C LEU A 6 -57.38 -32.52 36.84
N THR A 7 -56.19 -33.13 36.65
CA THR A 7 -54.93 -32.41 36.53
C THR A 7 -54.66 -32.12 35.03
N ILE A 8 -54.67 -30.86 34.64
CA ILE A 8 -54.30 -30.42 33.29
C ILE A 8 -52.79 -30.15 33.28
N CYS A 9 -52.02 -31.05 32.63
CA CYS A 9 -50.61 -30.82 32.29
C CYS A 9 -50.49 -29.99 31.00
N GLY A 10 -50.22 -28.71 31.17
CA GLY A 10 -49.88 -27.82 30.03
C GLY A 10 -48.38 -27.97 29.70
N THR A 11 -48.06 -28.66 28.61
CA THR A 11 -46.70 -28.70 28.06
C THR A 11 -46.42 -27.44 27.28
N GLY A 12 -45.82 -26.43 27.93
CA GLY A 12 -45.28 -25.24 27.24
C GLY A 12 -43.96 -25.61 26.55
N SER A 13 -44.02 -25.70 25.21
CA SER A 13 -42.81 -25.78 24.37
C SER A 13 -42.08 -24.45 24.39
N PHE A 14 -41.02 -24.35 25.16
CA PHE A 14 -40.07 -23.22 25.00
C PHE A 14 -39.26 -23.46 23.70
N ALA A 15 -39.62 -22.75 22.65
CA ALA A 15 -38.78 -22.64 21.46
C ALA A 15 -37.50 -21.89 21.85
N SER A 16 -36.41 -22.64 22.04
CA SER A 16 -35.07 -22.06 22.18
C SER A 16 -34.66 -21.45 20.85
N CYS A 17 -34.69 -20.13 20.78
CA CYS A 17 -34.18 -19.41 19.61
C CYS A 17 -32.64 -19.49 19.68
N THR A 18 -32.06 -20.51 19.06
CA THR A 18 -30.65 -20.59 18.84
C THR A 18 -30.30 -19.55 17.77
N ILE A 19 -29.73 -18.42 18.19
CA ILE A 19 -29.07 -17.47 17.27
C ILE A 19 -27.88 -18.22 16.71
N SER A 20 -27.95 -18.60 15.42
CA SER A 20 -26.86 -19.24 14.71
C SER A 20 -25.66 -18.29 14.65
N GLU A 21 -24.47 -18.77 15.00
CA GLU A 21 -23.20 -18.03 14.94
C GLU A 21 -22.82 -17.59 13.51
N ASP A 22 -23.52 -18.04 12.48
CA ASP A 22 -23.34 -17.68 11.08
C ASP A 22 -23.69 -16.22 10.74
N SER A 23 -24.32 -15.46 11.66
CA SER A 23 -24.67 -14.05 11.42
C SER A 23 -23.52 -13.06 11.68
N VAL A 24 -22.38 -13.50 12.21
CA VAL A 24 -21.24 -12.59 12.54
C VAL A 24 -20.41 -12.22 11.31
N SER A 25 -20.45 -13.02 10.23
CA SER A 25 -19.72 -12.70 8.98
C SER A 25 -20.43 -11.69 8.07
N ALA A 26 -21.67 -11.31 8.37
CA ALA A 26 -22.51 -10.45 7.51
C ALA A 26 -22.47 -8.96 7.87
N ARG A 27 -21.75 -8.54 8.93
CA ARG A 27 -21.69 -7.12 9.29
C ARG A 27 -20.77 -6.35 8.35
N PRO A 28 -21.15 -5.13 7.91
CA PRO A 28 -20.28 -4.26 7.14
C PRO A 28 -18.94 -4.05 7.84
N THR A 29 -17.85 -4.00 7.07
CA THR A 29 -16.49 -3.86 7.62
C THR A 29 -16.34 -2.58 8.43
N ILE A 30 -16.92 -1.47 7.97
CA ILE A 30 -16.90 -0.19 8.69
C ILE A 30 -17.61 -0.31 10.05
N GLU A 31 -18.75 -0.98 10.13
CA GLU A 31 -19.47 -1.18 11.39
C GLU A 31 -18.61 -1.95 12.40
N ARG A 32 -17.95 -3.02 11.97
CA ARG A 32 -17.02 -3.81 12.79
C ARG A 32 -15.84 -2.96 13.30
N ILE A 33 -15.23 -2.14 12.42
CA ILE A 33 -14.11 -1.25 12.76
C ILE A 33 -14.55 -0.18 13.77
N THR A 34 -15.70 0.47 13.53
CA THR A 34 -16.21 1.54 14.42
C THR A 34 -16.65 1.01 15.77
N GLN A 35 -17.26 -0.16 15.84
CA GLN A 35 -17.59 -0.82 17.12
C GLN A 35 -16.34 -1.19 17.90
N LYS A 36 -15.27 -1.65 17.24
CA LYS A 36 -13.97 -1.93 17.86
C LYS A 36 -13.25 -0.65 18.30
N GLY A 37 -13.57 0.51 17.69
CA GLY A 37 -12.92 1.79 17.92
C GLY A 37 -11.48 1.87 17.39
N THR A 38 -11.06 0.90 16.57
CA THR A 38 -9.68 0.81 16.06
C THR A 38 -9.67 0.18 14.67
N ILE A 39 -8.98 0.82 13.72
CA ILE A 39 -8.63 0.24 12.43
C ILE A 39 -7.21 -0.34 12.50
N THR A 40 -7.02 -1.57 11.97
CA THR A 40 -5.71 -2.20 11.86
C THR A 40 -5.15 -2.01 10.45
N VAL A 41 -3.90 -1.55 10.36
CA VAL A 41 -3.25 -1.18 9.10
C VAL A 41 -1.94 -1.93 8.91
N GLY A 42 -1.89 -2.81 7.90
CA GLY A 42 -0.67 -3.51 7.50
C GLY A 42 0.30 -2.57 6.77
N THR A 43 1.58 -2.62 7.16
CA THR A 43 2.62 -1.85 6.48
C THR A 43 3.98 -2.52 6.64
N THR A 44 4.85 -2.40 5.63
CA THR A 44 6.18 -3.04 5.66
C THR A 44 7.18 -2.28 6.53
N GLY A 45 7.07 -0.95 6.57
CA GLY A 45 7.92 -0.12 7.42
C GLY A 45 9.39 -0.05 6.99
N ASP A 46 9.69 -0.40 5.74
CA ASP A 46 11.05 -0.44 5.16
C ASP A 46 11.19 0.39 3.86
N TYR A 47 10.24 1.32 3.61
CA TYR A 47 10.10 1.99 2.31
C TYR A 47 9.97 3.51 2.46
N ARG A 48 11.11 4.21 2.65
CA ARG A 48 11.16 5.68 2.76
C ARG A 48 10.89 6.34 1.41
N PRO A 49 10.21 7.49 1.38
CA PRO A 49 9.56 8.20 2.48
C PRO A 49 8.09 7.78 2.68
N LEU A 50 7.64 6.64 2.12
CA LEU A 50 6.23 6.25 2.10
C LEU A 50 5.77 5.56 3.38
N SER A 51 6.62 4.67 3.93
CA SER A 51 6.37 3.95 5.18
C SER A 51 7.70 3.54 5.79
N PHE A 52 7.99 4.02 6.98
CA PHE A 52 9.18 3.62 7.72
C PHE A 52 8.86 3.39 9.19
N ARG A 53 9.46 2.33 9.76
CA ARG A 53 9.34 1.99 11.16
C ARG A 53 10.64 2.34 11.88
N GLU A 54 10.54 3.22 12.87
CA GLU A 54 11.67 3.58 13.72
C GLU A 54 12.04 2.47 14.70
N PRO A 55 13.26 2.50 15.27
CA PRO A 55 13.69 1.51 16.25
C PRO A 55 12.81 1.45 17.52
N ASP A 56 12.15 2.54 17.88
CA ASP A 56 11.19 2.61 18.99
C ASP A 56 9.81 2.02 18.64
N GLY A 57 9.62 1.60 17.38
CA GLY A 57 8.38 0.99 16.89
C GLY A 57 7.38 1.97 16.30
N THR A 58 7.64 3.28 16.33
CA THR A 58 6.78 4.28 15.68
C THR A 58 6.88 4.21 14.17
N TYR A 59 5.78 4.56 13.50
CA TYR A 59 5.74 4.60 12.03
C TYR A 59 5.60 6.05 11.55
N TRP A 60 6.28 6.38 10.46
CA TRP A 60 6.12 7.63 9.76
C TRP A 60 6.17 7.44 8.25
N GLY A 61 5.74 8.45 7.51
CA GLY A 61 5.81 8.47 6.06
C GLY A 61 4.50 8.95 5.42
N PHE A 62 4.58 9.22 4.13
CA PHE A 62 3.46 9.72 3.35
C PHE A 62 2.22 8.80 3.46
N GLY A 63 2.40 7.49 3.26
CA GLY A 63 1.31 6.52 3.38
C GLY A 63 0.78 6.39 4.80
N ILE A 64 1.64 6.58 5.81
CA ILE A 64 1.24 6.55 7.23
C ILE A 64 0.31 7.72 7.55
N GLU A 65 0.56 8.92 7.00
CA GLU A 65 -0.33 10.07 7.17
C GLU A 65 -1.66 9.90 6.41
N VAL A 66 -1.64 9.30 5.22
CA VAL A 66 -2.88 8.92 4.52
C VAL A 66 -3.71 7.93 5.35
N ALA A 67 -3.08 6.93 5.97
CA ALA A 67 -3.76 6.00 6.89
C ALA A 67 -4.34 6.72 8.11
N GLY A 68 -3.60 7.70 8.66
CA GLY A 68 -4.08 8.55 9.75
C GLY A 68 -5.34 9.33 9.39
N GLU A 69 -5.40 9.88 8.16
CA GLU A 69 -6.59 10.59 7.67
C GLU A 69 -7.79 9.65 7.48
N ILE A 70 -7.56 8.42 6.99
CA ILE A 70 -8.60 7.39 6.91
C ILE A 70 -9.16 7.07 8.30
N ALA A 71 -8.30 6.82 9.29
CA ALA A 71 -8.72 6.53 10.67
C ALA A 71 -9.48 7.70 11.30
N ARG A 72 -8.99 8.94 11.10
CA ARG A 72 -9.64 10.16 11.58
C ARG A 72 -11.06 10.32 11.04
N ARG A 73 -11.28 10.03 9.76
CA ARG A 73 -12.61 10.12 9.13
C ARG A 73 -13.56 9.02 9.59
N LEU A 74 -13.02 7.85 9.93
CA LEU A 74 -13.80 6.78 10.58
C LEU A 74 -14.11 7.07 12.05
N GLY A 75 -13.45 8.06 12.65
CA GLY A 75 -13.59 8.37 14.09
C GLY A 75 -13.00 7.30 15.01
N VAL A 76 -11.95 6.61 14.56
CA VAL A 76 -11.32 5.49 15.28
C VAL A 76 -9.82 5.72 15.48
N SER A 77 -9.23 5.00 16.42
CA SER A 77 -7.78 4.92 16.57
C SER A 77 -7.15 4.07 15.46
N ILE A 78 -5.84 4.20 15.24
CA ILE A 78 -5.08 3.40 14.29
C ILE A 78 -4.10 2.49 15.03
N GLN A 79 -3.99 1.24 14.57
CA GLN A 79 -2.97 0.29 15.00
C GLN A 79 -2.23 -0.24 13.78
N PHE A 80 -0.92 0.01 13.70
CA PHE A 80 -0.09 -0.55 12.64
C PHE A 80 0.30 -2.00 12.96
N VAL A 81 0.23 -2.85 11.94
CA VAL A 81 0.57 -4.28 11.99
C VAL A 81 1.72 -4.52 11.02
N PRO A 82 2.88 -5.01 11.47
CA PRO A 82 3.99 -5.31 10.57
C PRO A 82 3.61 -6.39 9.56
N THR A 83 4.01 -6.16 8.30
CA THR A 83 4.03 -7.14 7.22
C THR A 83 5.36 -7.04 6.47
N SER A 84 5.54 -7.79 5.39
CA SER A 84 6.72 -7.72 4.53
C SER A 84 6.33 -7.87 3.07
N TRP A 85 7.18 -7.46 2.14
CA TRP A 85 6.88 -7.62 0.71
C TRP A 85 6.61 -9.07 0.32
N PRO A 86 7.40 -10.09 0.77
CA PRO A 86 7.13 -11.49 0.49
C PRO A 86 5.80 -12.01 1.06
N THR A 87 5.35 -11.51 2.20
CA THR A 87 4.15 -12.03 2.90
C THR A 87 2.90 -11.17 2.70
N LEU A 88 3.02 -9.99 2.08
CA LEU A 88 1.92 -9.02 1.97
C LEU A 88 0.60 -9.64 1.47
N THR A 89 0.65 -10.38 0.37
CA THR A 89 -0.55 -11.02 -0.21
C THR A 89 -1.13 -12.06 0.73
N ALA A 90 -0.29 -12.93 1.31
CA ALA A 90 -0.74 -13.94 2.27
C ALA A 90 -1.32 -13.30 3.54
N ASP A 91 -0.73 -12.20 4.00
CA ASP A 91 -1.17 -11.49 5.20
C ASP A 91 -2.51 -10.78 5.00
N VAL A 92 -2.77 -10.21 3.80
CA VAL A 92 -4.09 -9.64 3.44
C VAL A 92 -5.17 -10.72 3.40
N LEU A 93 -4.83 -11.91 2.90
CA LEU A 93 -5.76 -13.02 2.72
C LEU A 93 -5.85 -13.97 3.93
N ALA A 94 -5.09 -13.71 4.98
CA ALA A 94 -4.99 -14.58 6.17
C ALA A 94 -6.34 -14.77 6.89
N GLU A 95 -6.55 -15.98 7.42
CA GLU A 95 -7.63 -16.31 8.35
C GLU A 95 -7.03 -16.79 9.68
N PRO A 96 -7.33 -16.12 10.80
CA PRO A 96 -8.12 -14.88 10.91
C PRO A 96 -7.42 -13.68 10.27
N GLN A 97 -8.19 -12.66 9.89
CA GLN A 97 -7.68 -11.45 9.24
C GLN A 97 -6.64 -10.74 10.11
N LYS A 98 -5.46 -10.44 9.55
CA LYS A 98 -4.36 -9.78 10.29
C LYS A 98 -4.57 -8.27 10.44
N PHE A 99 -5.10 -7.61 9.40
CA PHE A 99 -5.35 -6.17 9.37
C PHE A 99 -6.48 -5.82 8.41
N ASP A 100 -7.12 -4.68 8.62
CA ASP A 100 -8.28 -4.24 7.84
C ASP A 100 -7.90 -3.74 6.44
N LEU A 101 -6.75 -3.07 6.33
CA LEU A 101 -6.18 -2.61 5.05
C LEU A 101 -4.65 -2.61 5.12
N ALA A 102 -3.98 -2.53 3.97
CA ALA A 102 -2.53 -2.33 3.89
C ALA A 102 -2.17 -1.09 3.06
N ILE A 103 -1.12 -0.37 3.50
CA ILE A 103 -0.66 0.89 2.92
C ILE A 103 0.87 1.04 3.03
N GLY A 104 1.48 1.92 2.24
CA GLY A 104 2.89 2.25 2.34
C GLY A 104 3.71 1.88 1.10
N GLY A 105 3.27 2.31 -0.08
CA GLY A 105 4.00 2.09 -1.34
C GLY A 105 3.50 0.92 -2.17
N ILE A 106 2.24 0.51 -1.96
CA ILE A 106 1.65 -0.63 -2.66
C ILE A 106 1.16 -0.20 -4.03
N THR A 107 1.88 -0.57 -5.09
CA THR A 107 1.50 -0.27 -6.48
C THR A 107 0.22 -1.01 -6.87
N ILE A 108 -0.70 -0.30 -7.50
CA ILE A 108 -1.91 -0.86 -8.09
C ILE A 108 -1.51 -1.68 -9.34
N THR A 109 -1.90 -2.95 -9.36
CA THR A 109 -1.69 -3.85 -10.52
C THR A 109 -2.94 -4.68 -10.78
N ASP A 110 -3.12 -5.14 -12.03
CA ASP A 110 -4.25 -5.99 -12.39
C ASP A 110 -4.22 -7.32 -11.60
N ALA A 111 -3.04 -7.93 -11.44
CA ALA A 111 -2.89 -9.15 -10.64
C ALA A 111 -3.35 -8.98 -9.18
N ARG A 112 -3.13 -7.81 -8.57
CA ARG A 112 -3.66 -7.50 -7.22
C ARG A 112 -5.18 -7.31 -7.26
N ARG A 113 -5.72 -6.65 -8.28
CA ARG A 113 -7.16 -6.44 -8.44
C ARG A 113 -7.94 -7.73 -8.71
N GLU A 114 -7.32 -8.74 -9.32
CA GLU A 114 -7.95 -10.04 -9.52
C GLU A 114 -8.30 -10.75 -8.21
N THR A 115 -7.44 -10.65 -7.20
CA THR A 115 -7.58 -11.39 -5.94
C THR A 115 -7.96 -10.53 -4.73
N MET A 116 -7.75 -9.22 -4.80
CA MET A 116 -7.92 -8.26 -3.71
C MET A 116 -8.65 -7.00 -4.20
N LEU A 117 -8.98 -6.09 -3.29
CA LEU A 117 -9.48 -4.75 -3.59
C LEU A 117 -8.31 -3.75 -3.54
N MET A 118 -8.27 -2.86 -4.54
CA MET A 118 -7.34 -1.73 -4.57
C MET A 118 -8.14 -0.43 -4.64
N SER A 119 -7.74 0.55 -3.86
CA SER A 119 -8.31 1.90 -3.91
C SER A 119 -7.99 2.62 -5.23
N GLU A 120 -8.56 3.80 -5.41
CA GLU A 120 -8.05 4.79 -6.35
C GLU A 120 -6.59 5.15 -6.02
N GLY A 121 -5.84 5.55 -7.06
CA GLY A 121 -4.47 5.97 -6.88
C GLY A 121 -4.37 7.35 -6.20
N TYR A 122 -3.43 7.46 -5.26
CA TYR A 122 -3.16 8.70 -4.55
C TYR A 122 -1.72 9.22 -4.73
N LEU A 123 -0.85 8.45 -5.39
CA LEU A 123 0.53 8.82 -5.69
C LEU A 123 0.97 8.15 -6.99
N ALA A 124 1.50 8.94 -7.94
CA ALA A 124 2.11 8.42 -9.16
C ALA A 124 3.39 7.64 -8.84
N ASN A 125 3.62 6.55 -9.54
CA ASN A 125 4.76 5.68 -9.33
C ASN A 125 5.29 5.10 -10.65
N GLY A 126 6.54 4.62 -10.63
CA GLY A 126 7.17 3.97 -11.77
C GLY A 126 8.54 3.42 -11.40
N LYS A 127 8.97 2.35 -12.06
CA LYS A 127 10.30 1.76 -11.84
C LYS A 127 11.39 2.65 -12.39
N THR A 128 12.41 2.85 -11.60
CA THR A 128 13.63 3.59 -11.93
C THR A 128 14.84 2.92 -11.29
N ILE A 129 15.97 3.57 -11.35
CA ILE A 129 17.22 3.10 -10.72
C ILE A 129 17.77 4.13 -9.74
N LEU A 130 18.49 3.60 -8.76
CA LEU A 130 19.45 4.34 -7.94
C LEU A 130 20.84 3.79 -8.24
N CYS A 131 21.81 4.67 -8.48
CA CYS A 131 23.21 4.31 -8.75
C CYS A 131 24.15 5.30 -8.07
N ARG A 132 25.46 5.08 -8.15
CA ARG A 132 26.43 6.09 -7.72
C ARG A 132 26.36 7.33 -8.61
N ALA A 133 26.47 8.52 -8.01
CA ALA A 133 26.43 9.80 -8.73
C ALA A 133 27.55 9.89 -9.79
N SER A 134 28.74 9.35 -9.49
CA SER A 134 29.88 9.30 -10.42
C SER A 134 29.62 8.41 -11.66
N GLU A 135 28.60 7.57 -11.64
CA GLU A 135 28.28 6.64 -12.72
C GLU A 135 26.92 6.91 -13.39
N ALA A 136 26.24 7.97 -13.00
CA ALA A 136 24.90 8.29 -13.50
C ALA A 136 24.83 8.38 -15.03
N ASP A 137 25.90 8.83 -15.69
CA ASP A 137 25.96 8.94 -17.15
C ASP A 137 26.09 7.59 -17.87
N ARG A 138 26.42 6.52 -17.18
CA ARG A 138 26.55 5.16 -17.74
C ARG A 138 25.20 4.46 -17.94
N TYR A 139 24.15 4.89 -17.22
CA TYR A 139 22.88 4.18 -17.12
C TYR A 139 21.73 5.03 -17.61
N LYS A 140 21.45 4.97 -18.93
CA LYS A 140 20.39 5.76 -19.60
C LYS A 140 19.23 4.89 -20.08
N SER A 141 19.37 3.56 -20.04
CA SER A 141 18.38 2.60 -20.54
C SER A 141 18.51 1.24 -19.85
N LEU A 142 17.51 0.37 -20.04
CA LEU A 142 17.61 -1.04 -19.62
C LEU A 142 18.79 -1.76 -20.26
N ALA A 143 19.12 -1.46 -21.52
CA ALA A 143 20.24 -2.06 -22.23
C ALA A 143 21.60 -1.69 -21.62
N ASP A 144 21.71 -0.53 -20.95
CA ASP A 144 22.94 -0.17 -20.23
C ASP A 144 23.08 -0.91 -18.91
N ILE A 145 21.97 -1.38 -18.34
CA ILE A 145 21.88 -2.08 -17.06
C ILE A 145 22.00 -3.59 -17.26
N ASP A 146 21.37 -4.14 -18.32
CA ASP A 146 21.33 -5.57 -18.58
C ASP A 146 22.65 -6.09 -19.21
N LYS A 147 23.73 -6.01 -18.43
CA LYS A 147 25.07 -6.47 -18.82
C LYS A 147 25.66 -7.38 -17.74
N PRO A 148 26.44 -8.43 -18.11
CA PRO A 148 26.97 -9.40 -17.14
C PRO A 148 27.84 -8.79 -16.03
N GLU A 149 28.49 -7.66 -16.30
CA GLU A 149 29.32 -6.96 -15.34
C GLU A 149 28.54 -6.06 -14.39
N VAL A 150 27.24 -5.79 -14.64
CA VAL A 150 26.41 -4.91 -13.81
C VAL A 150 25.75 -5.71 -12.68
N ARG A 151 26.03 -5.30 -11.45
CA ARG A 151 25.43 -5.87 -10.23
C ARG A 151 24.19 -5.07 -9.86
N VAL A 152 23.04 -5.71 -10.04
CA VAL A 152 21.72 -5.09 -9.77
C VAL A 152 21.17 -5.64 -8.47
N MET A 153 20.95 -4.79 -7.46
CA MET A 153 20.46 -5.20 -6.17
C MET A 153 18.94 -4.88 -6.03
N VAL A 154 18.22 -5.83 -5.47
CA VAL A 154 16.76 -5.75 -5.22
C VAL A 154 16.42 -6.34 -3.86
N ASN A 155 15.29 -5.88 -3.26
CA ASN A 155 14.71 -6.53 -2.09
C ASN A 155 13.81 -7.70 -2.51
N PRO A 156 13.64 -8.75 -1.67
CA PRO A 156 12.88 -9.94 -2.03
C PRO A 156 11.36 -9.70 -2.01
N GLY A 157 10.64 -10.45 -2.84
CA GLY A 157 9.17 -10.62 -2.82
C GLY A 157 8.36 -9.43 -3.30
N GLY A 158 9.00 -8.34 -3.70
CA GLY A 158 8.37 -7.12 -4.19
C GLY A 158 8.33 -7.03 -5.72
N LEU A 159 7.70 -5.94 -6.20
CA LEU A 159 7.65 -5.65 -7.64
C LEU A 159 9.03 -5.24 -8.21
N ASN A 160 10.00 -4.84 -7.38
CA ASN A 160 11.35 -4.53 -7.82
C ASN A 160 12.10 -5.80 -8.25
N GLU A 161 12.04 -6.86 -7.43
CA GLU A 161 12.60 -8.16 -7.77
C GLU A 161 11.92 -8.76 -9.00
N LYS A 162 10.58 -8.72 -9.05
CA LYS A 162 9.83 -9.18 -10.20
C LYS A 162 10.26 -8.46 -11.48
N PHE A 163 10.32 -7.13 -11.44
CA PHE A 163 10.74 -6.30 -12.59
C PHE A 163 12.17 -6.67 -13.05
N ALA A 164 13.11 -6.80 -12.12
CA ALA A 164 14.47 -7.17 -12.46
C ALA A 164 14.52 -8.53 -13.15
N ASN A 165 13.88 -9.56 -12.59
CA ASN A 165 13.87 -10.92 -13.15
C ASN A 165 13.18 -11.03 -14.52
N GLU A 166 12.17 -10.16 -14.79
CA GLU A 166 11.44 -10.17 -16.07
C GLU A 166 12.16 -9.38 -17.18
N ASN A 167 12.99 -8.39 -16.83
CA ASN A 167 13.53 -7.44 -17.80
C ASN A 167 15.05 -7.46 -17.92
N LEU A 168 15.78 -8.09 -16.98
CA LEU A 168 17.22 -8.19 -16.97
C LEU A 168 17.63 -9.67 -17.10
N THR A 169 18.18 -10.03 -18.25
CA THR A 169 18.53 -11.43 -18.58
C THR A 169 20.01 -11.71 -18.50
N HIS A 170 20.84 -10.68 -18.50
CA HIS A 170 22.30 -10.77 -18.49
C HIS A 170 22.90 -10.20 -17.20
N ALA A 171 22.28 -9.21 -16.58
CA ALA A 171 22.79 -8.57 -15.37
C ALA A 171 22.89 -9.53 -14.18
N ASN A 172 23.84 -9.26 -13.30
CA ASN A 172 24.01 -10.02 -12.06
C ASN A 172 23.02 -9.51 -11.00
N ILE A 173 21.86 -10.17 -10.86
CA ILE A 173 20.83 -9.80 -9.89
C ILE A 173 21.19 -10.34 -8.51
N ILE A 174 21.26 -9.43 -7.52
CA ILE A 174 21.60 -9.72 -6.11
C ILE A 174 20.37 -9.40 -5.26
N VAL A 175 19.83 -10.39 -4.56
CA VAL A 175 18.72 -10.21 -3.62
C VAL A 175 19.28 -9.89 -2.23
N HIS A 176 18.94 -8.71 -1.69
CA HIS A 176 19.30 -8.28 -0.34
C HIS A 176 18.08 -8.17 0.55
N GLN A 177 18.14 -8.76 1.76
CA GLN A 177 16.95 -8.96 2.61
C GLN A 177 16.36 -7.67 3.18
N LYS A 178 17.17 -6.62 3.34
CA LYS A 178 16.74 -5.36 3.95
C LYS A 178 16.75 -4.23 2.92
N ASN A 179 15.58 -3.81 2.50
CA ASN A 179 15.42 -2.77 1.47
C ASN A 179 16.18 -1.48 1.84
N GLU A 180 16.06 -1.06 3.10
CA GLU A 180 16.65 0.19 3.59
C GLU A 180 18.19 0.21 3.60
N GLU A 181 18.85 -0.94 3.52
CA GLU A 181 20.31 -1.02 3.45
C GLU A 181 20.84 -0.86 2.02
N ILE A 182 20.04 -1.21 0.99
CA ILE A 182 20.48 -1.28 -0.41
C ILE A 182 21.09 0.05 -0.91
N PRO A 183 20.50 1.23 -0.67
CA PRO A 183 21.08 2.50 -1.11
C PRO A 183 22.51 2.71 -0.60
N SER A 184 22.78 2.39 0.68
CA SER A 184 24.12 2.48 1.26
C SER A 184 25.11 1.48 0.64
N LEU A 185 24.64 0.28 0.26
CA LEU A 185 25.45 -0.74 -0.41
C LEU A 185 25.83 -0.29 -1.83
N VAL A 186 24.92 0.37 -2.55
CA VAL A 186 25.20 0.99 -3.86
C VAL A 186 26.20 2.12 -3.71
N ALA A 187 26.02 3.04 -2.76
CA ALA A 187 26.96 4.14 -2.50
C ALA A 187 28.39 3.62 -2.22
N LYS A 188 28.50 2.52 -1.49
CA LYS A 188 29.77 1.86 -1.16
C LYS A 188 30.36 0.98 -2.28
N GLY A 189 29.70 0.87 -3.43
CA GLY A 189 30.15 0.07 -4.57
C GLY A 189 30.01 -1.46 -4.37
N GLN A 190 29.17 -1.91 -3.44
CA GLN A 190 28.86 -3.34 -3.27
C GLN A 190 27.83 -3.83 -4.28
N ALA A 191 27.02 -2.92 -4.83
CA ALA A 191 26.24 -3.10 -6.05
C ALA A 191 26.44 -1.87 -6.94
N ASP A 192 26.06 -1.97 -8.22
CA ASP A 192 26.16 -0.86 -9.17
C ASP A 192 24.85 -0.12 -9.25
N ILE A 193 23.74 -0.84 -9.16
CA ILE A 193 22.37 -0.33 -9.31
C ILE A 193 21.46 -0.96 -8.25
N MET A 194 20.51 -0.19 -7.74
CA MET A 194 19.30 -0.65 -7.11
C MET A 194 18.13 -0.41 -8.08
N ILE A 195 17.33 -1.44 -8.38
CA ILE A 195 16.00 -1.23 -8.95
C ILE A 195 15.10 -0.70 -7.84
N THR A 196 14.53 0.48 -8.06
CA THR A 196 13.68 1.19 -7.12
C THR A 196 12.52 1.89 -7.83
N GLU A 197 11.93 2.88 -7.22
CA GLU A 197 10.78 3.62 -7.76
C GLU A 197 11.00 5.13 -7.67
N ILE A 198 10.32 5.88 -8.57
CA ILE A 198 10.40 7.37 -8.60
C ILE A 198 9.91 8.02 -7.30
N THR A 199 9.20 7.29 -6.47
CA THR A 199 8.73 7.74 -5.15
C THR A 199 9.75 7.50 -4.04
N GLU A 200 10.70 6.60 -4.21
CA GLU A 200 11.71 6.24 -3.23
C GLU A 200 13.09 6.87 -3.53
N ALA A 201 13.54 6.78 -4.79
CA ALA A 201 14.86 7.23 -5.20
C ALA A 201 15.19 8.69 -4.82
N PRO A 202 14.29 9.69 -4.97
CA PRO A 202 14.56 11.08 -4.59
C PRO A 202 14.92 11.25 -3.13
N TYR A 203 14.31 10.48 -2.23
CA TYR A 203 14.61 10.52 -0.81
C TYR A 203 16.10 10.20 -0.55
N TYR A 204 16.62 9.14 -1.17
CA TYR A 204 18.01 8.73 -1.00
C TYR A 204 18.98 9.70 -1.65
N VAL A 205 18.68 10.21 -2.86
CA VAL A 205 19.51 11.22 -3.54
C VAL A 205 19.63 12.52 -2.72
N GLN A 206 18.54 12.94 -2.07
CA GLN A 206 18.56 14.13 -1.22
C GLN A 206 19.40 13.94 0.06
N ASN A 207 19.49 12.72 0.58
CA ASN A 207 20.14 12.41 1.84
C ASN A 207 21.56 11.85 1.70
N ASP A 208 21.98 11.46 0.49
CA ASP A 208 23.33 10.97 0.20
C ASP A 208 23.83 11.50 -1.15
N PRO A 209 24.81 12.43 -1.15
CA PRO A 209 25.35 13.01 -2.38
C PRO A 209 26.16 12.03 -3.24
N LEU A 210 26.45 10.82 -2.74
CA LEU A 210 27.10 9.76 -3.50
C LEU A 210 26.11 9.02 -4.42
N LEU A 211 24.82 9.28 -4.29
CA LEU A 211 23.76 8.62 -5.04
C LEU A 211 23.13 9.54 -6.09
N ALA A 212 22.64 8.94 -7.17
CA ALA A 212 21.87 9.58 -8.24
C ALA A 212 20.78 8.66 -8.76
N ALA A 213 19.72 9.26 -9.30
CA ALA A 213 18.62 8.57 -9.97
C ALA A 213 18.43 9.18 -11.37
N PRO A 214 19.21 8.77 -12.37
CA PRO A 214 19.27 9.42 -13.68
C PRO A 214 17.99 9.27 -14.52
N LEU A 215 17.10 8.32 -14.18
CA LEU A 215 15.89 7.99 -14.93
C LEU A 215 14.60 8.38 -14.19
N LEU A 216 14.63 9.42 -13.35
CA LEU A 216 13.43 9.88 -12.63
C LEU A 216 12.34 10.41 -13.57
N ASN A 217 12.73 11.12 -14.63
CA ASN A 217 11.80 11.72 -15.59
C ASN A 217 11.35 10.75 -16.69
N GLU A 218 12.07 9.65 -16.86
CA GLU A 218 11.80 8.61 -17.86
C GLU A 218 11.82 7.22 -17.18
N PRO A 219 10.88 6.95 -16.27
CA PRO A 219 10.85 5.67 -15.56
C PRO A 219 10.48 4.54 -16.53
N PHE A 220 10.95 3.35 -16.24
CA PHE A 220 10.68 2.14 -17.04
C PHE A 220 9.21 1.71 -17.06
N THR A 221 8.45 2.08 -16.04
CA THR A 221 7.02 1.78 -15.92
C THR A 221 6.26 2.98 -15.38
N HIS A 222 4.94 3.00 -15.62
CA HIS A 222 4.04 3.99 -15.07
C HIS A 222 2.93 3.28 -14.31
N GLY A 223 2.58 3.79 -13.14
CA GLY A 223 1.55 3.23 -12.29
C GLY A 223 1.14 4.19 -11.18
N MET A 224 0.29 3.69 -10.31
CA MET A 224 -0.21 4.43 -9.15
C MET A 224 -0.05 3.59 -7.89
N ILE A 225 0.20 4.24 -6.77
CA ILE A 225 0.12 3.64 -5.44
C ILE A 225 -1.29 3.81 -4.90
N GLY A 226 -1.81 2.75 -4.27
CA GLY A 226 -3.13 2.69 -3.66
C GLY A 226 -3.12 1.95 -2.32
N VAL A 227 -4.30 1.86 -1.73
CA VAL A 227 -4.56 1.10 -0.50
C VAL A 227 -5.07 -0.29 -0.91
N LEU A 228 -4.51 -1.32 -0.28
CA LEU A 228 -4.84 -2.72 -0.54
C LEU A 228 -5.77 -3.25 0.55
N MET A 229 -6.82 -3.98 0.13
CA MET A 229 -7.81 -4.56 1.04
C MET A 229 -8.24 -5.94 0.55
N ARG A 230 -8.79 -6.74 1.43
CA ARG A 230 -9.40 -8.03 1.10
C ARG A 230 -10.69 -7.85 0.29
N LYS A 231 -11.00 -8.78 -0.60
CA LYS A 231 -12.30 -8.87 -1.28
C LYS A 231 -13.45 -8.95 -0.25
N GLY A 232 -14.58 -8.32 -0.58
CA GLY A 232 -15.75 -8.26 0.30
C GLY A 232 -15.76 -7.09 1.29
N GLN A 233 -14.72 -6.25 1.30
CA GLN A 233 -14.65 -5.02 2.10
C GLN A 233 -15.04 -3.78 1.28
N ASP A 234 -16.12 -3.88 0.49
CA ASP A 234 -16.51 -2.86 -0.49
C ASP A 234 -16.99 -1.55 0.17
N ASP A 235 -17.54 -1.61 1.38
CA ASP A 235 -17.89 -0.45 2.18
C ASP A 235 -16.63 0.32 2.61
N LEU A 236 -15.60 -0.38 3.09
CA LEU A 236 -14.31 0.22 3.44
C LEU A 236 -13.62 0.80 2.20
N LEU A 237 -13.63 0.10 1.05
CA LEU A 237 -13.10 0.60 -0.21
C LEU A 237 -13.75 1.92 -0.62
N ARG A 238 -15.09 2.02 -0.57
CA ARG A 238 -15.82 3.26 -0.89
C ARG A 238 -15.40 4.40 0.01
N MET A 239 -15.28 4.15 1.31
CA MET A 239 -14.87 5.15 2.30
C MET A 239 -13.42 5.61 2.07
N VAL A 240 -12.50 4.69 1.79
CA VAL A 240 -11.10 5.00 1.45
C VAL A 240 -11.02 5.86 0.19
N ASN A 241 -11.74 5.48 -0.88
CA ASN A 241 -11.77 6.25 -2.13
C ASN A 241 -12.36 7.65 -1.91
N GLU A 242 -13.43 7.77 -1.13
CA GLU A 242 -14.00 9.07 -0.80
C GLU A 242 -13.01 9.94 0.00
N THR A 243 -12.27 9.34 0.94
CA THR A 243 -11.20 10.04 1.66
C THR A 243 -10.13 10.57 0.69
N ILE A 244 -9.66 9.74 -0.24
CA ILE A 244 -8.64 10.15 -1.24
C ILE A 244 -9.17 11.30 -2.12
N ARG A 245 -10.42 11.22 -2.61
CA ARG A 245 -11.02 12.28 -3.42
C ARG A 245 -11.14 13.59 -2.65
N GLN A 246 -11.57 13.54 -1.40
CA GLN A 246 -11.68 14.73 -0.55
C GLN A 246 -10.30 15.33 -0.23
N MET A 247 -9.27 14.50 0.01
CA MET A 247 -7.90 14.97 0.19
C MET A 247 -7.34 15.64 -1.08
N LYS A 248 -7.73 15.16 -2.27
CA LYS A 248 -7.41 15.84 -3.54
C LYS A 248 -8.14 17.18 -3.63
N ALA A 249 -9.43 17.21 -3.34
CA ALA A 249 -10.28 18.40 -3.47
C ALA A 249 -9.92 19.53 -2.48
N ASP A 250 -9.59 19.21 -1.23
CA ASP A 250 -9.23 20.19 -0.18
C ASP A 250 -7.73 20.54 -0.17
N GLY A 251 -6.94 19.95 -1.08
CA GLY A 251 -5.51 20.19 -1.22
C GLY A 251 -4.65 19.53 -0.12
N SER A 252 -5.20 18.78 0.81
CA SER A 252 -4.40 18.10 1.85
C SER A 252 -3.48 17.05 1.26
N LEU A 253 -3.91 16.33 0.21
CA LEU A 253 -3.05 15.39 -0.50
C LEU A 253 -1.86 16.10 -1.15
N ARG A 254 -2.06 17.26 -1.79
CA ARG A 254 -0.99 18.08 -2.37
C ARG A 254 0.03 18.49 -1.31
N ARG A 255 -0.44 19.01 -0.15
CA ARG A 255 0.45 19.39 0.96
C ARG A 255 1.27 18.21 1.48
N LEU A 256 0.72 16.99 1.47
CA LEU A 256 1.49 15.79 1.82
C LEU A 256 2.55 15.48 0.76
N HIS A 257 2.25 15.60 -0.54
CA HIS A 257 3.25 15.42 -1.60
C HIS A 257 4.42 16.41 -1.41
N GLU A 258 4.13 17.68 -1.20
CA GLU A 258 5.13 18.72 -0.95
C GLU A 258 5.98 18.42 0.30
N LYS A 259 5.32 18.03 1.40
CA LYS A 259 6.00 17.66 2.66
C LYS A 259 7.03 16.56 2.48
N TYR A 260 6.74 15.59 1.63
CA TYR A 260 7.62 14.43 1.40
C TYR A 260 8.46 14.52 0.12
N GLY A 261 8.46 15.67 -0.56
CA GLY A 261 9.21 15.88 -1.80
C GLY A 261 8.74 15.01 -2.96
N LEU A 262 7.45 14.64 -2.98
CA LEU A 262 6.85 13.78 -3.99
C LEU A 262 6.12 14.61 -5.06
N VAL A 263 6.13 14.11 -6.31
CA VAL A 263 5.47 14.79 -7.42
C VAL A 263 3.95 14.64 -7.31
N TYR A 264 3.22 15.76 -7.34
CA TYR A 264 1.76 15.79 -7.39
C TYR A 264 1.28 15.76 -8.84
N ALA A 265 0.67 14.66 -9.27
CA ALA A 265 0.31 14.41 -10.67
C ALA A 265 -1.19 14.57 -10.98
N PHE A 266 -1.98 15.25 -10.11
CA PHE A 266 -3.46 15.30 -10.23
C PHE A 266 -4.01 16.67 -10.67
N ASP A 267 -3.18 17.60 -11.16
CA ASP A 267 -3.61 18.94 -11.55
C ASP A 267 -4.59 19.00 -12.74
N ASN A 268 -4.64 17.93 -13.53
CA ASN A 268 -5.49 17.85 -14.72
C ASN A 268 -6.92 17.33 -14.46
N ASP A 269 -7.20 16.77 -13.27
CA ASP A 269 -8.52 16.20 -12.93
C ASP A 269 -9.63 17.26 -12.73
N THR A 270 -9.26 18.53 -12.48
CA THR A 270 -10.22 19.62 -12.25
C THR A 270 -10.73 20.29 -13.52
N ARG A 271 -10.17 19.99 -14.71
CA ARG A 271 -10.59 20.59 -15.98
C ARG A 271 -11.64 19.79 -16.78
N SER A 272 -11.94 18.56 -16.36
CA SER A 272 -12.87 17.68 -17.11
C SER A 272 -14.36 17.88 -16.74
N THR A 273 -14.68 18.64 -15.71
CA THR A 273 -16.09 18.82 -15.27
C THR A 273 -16.75 20.11 -15.75
N HIS A 274 -16.05 20.97 -16.53
CA HIS A 274 -16.61 22.27 -16.97
C HIS A 274 -16.76 22.42 -18.49
N CYS A 275 -16.66 21.37 -19.30
CA CYS A 275 -16.72 21.45 -20.76
C CYS A 275 -17.94 20.76 -21.41
N ASN A 276 -19.02 20.47 -20.67
CA ASN A 276 -20.25 19.90 -21.25
C ASN A 276 -21.53 20.73 -21.03
N GLN A 277 -21.42 22.04 -20.88
CA GLN A 277 -22.58 22.93 -20.97
C GLN A 277 -22.19 24.20 -21.70
N ILE A 278 -22.11 24.17 -23.02
CA ILE A 278 -22.39 25.27 -23.95
C ILE A 278 -22.33 24.64 -25.36
N ASN A 279 -23.48 24.23 -25.86
CA ASN A 279 -23.89 24.28 -27.27
C ASN A 279 -25.28 23.64 -27.36
N GLU A 280 -26.30 24.49 -27.22
CA GLU A 280 -27.52 24.47 -28.01
C GLU A 280 -27.63 25.83 -28.72
#